data_d6e90a3779a79562d2f84a78447b452d
#
_entry.id   d6e90a3779a79562d2f84a78447b452d
#
_cell.length_a   1.000
_cell.length_b   1.000
_cell.length_c   1.000
_cell.angle_alpha   90.00
_cell.angle_beta   90.00
_cell.angle_gamma   90.00
#
_symmetry.space_group_name_H-M   'P 1'
#
loop_
_entity.id
_entity.type
_entity.pdbx_description
1 polymer ?
#
loop_
_entity_poly.entity_id
_entity_poly.type
_entity_poly.pdbx_seq_one_letter_code
_entity_poly.pdbx_strand_id
1 'polypeptide(L)'
;MINSIQHFQEQGVKNLTEIFSHYTDDLTKFAEMVYGVTKEVTKLGLSLIEEELESYDELLRKRQDLRKGWYIERRDETKLLTSLGEICYSRTYFHNKETGEYCYLLDRLMGLESHARISEDAEARILEEAVESSYRKGGINACIGEQEVSKETVMNKLHTLEFPLLEPLKEKRRVSRLYIDADEDHVSLQYLEKKGDIKKPRVNTVMPKLIYVYEDVNFDGSKHELVNCHYFGGDYAGTEGTKELWQEVFDFITESYDEEVL
;
A
#
# COMPACT_ATOMS: atom_id res chain seq x y z
N MET A 1 25.66 -9.68 -20.70
CA MET A 1 24.59 -10.57 -20.21
C MET A 1 24.39 -10.17 -18.76
N ILE A 2 23.17 -10.07 -18.31
CA ILE A 2 22.85 -9.72 -16.93
C ILE A 2 23.42 -10.81 -16.02
N ASN A 3 24.20 -10.43 -14.99
CA ASN A 3 24.92 -11.38 -14.12
C ASN A 3 23.93 -12.30 -13.37
N SER A 4 22.80 -11.77 -12.92
CA SER A 4 21.75 -12.52 -12.24
C SER A 4 21.16 -13.64 -13.12
N ILE A 5 20.96 -13.38 -14.41
CA ILE A 5 20.52 -14.41 -15.37
C ILE A 5 21.60 -15.48 -15.57
N GLN A 6 22.86 -15.09 -15.69
CA GLN A 6 23.95 -16.03 -15.84
C GLN A 6 24.09 -16.94 -14.60
N HIS A 7 24.05 -16.34 -13.42
CA HIS A 7 24.07 -17.08 -12.15
C HIS A 7 22.87 -18.06 -12.04
N PHE A 8 21.68 -17.63 -12.44
CA PHE A 8 20.51 -18.51 -12.46
C PHE A 8 20.66 -19.66 -13.46
N GLN A 9 21.26 -19.42 -14.64
CA GLN A 9 21.54 -20.50 -15.62
C GLN A 9 22.52 -21.54 -15.05
N GLU A 10 23.49 -21.09 -14.26
CA GLU A 10 24.52 -21.97 -13.68
C GLU A 10 24.05 -22.70 -12.41
N GLN A 11 23.35 -22.02 -11.51
CA GLN A 11 22.97 -22.54 -10.21
C GLN A 11 21.46 -22.76 -10.07
N GLY A 12 20.63 -21.79 -10.47
CA GLY A 12 19.17 -21.88 -10.34
C GLY A 12 18.58 -23.05 -11.13
N VAL A 13 19.09 -23.30 -12.34
CA VAL A 13 18.67 -24.45 -13.14
C VAL A 13 19.02 -25.78 -12.46
N LYS A 14 20.17 -25.88 -11.81
CA LYS A 14 20.55 -27.06 -11.03
C LYS A 14 19.58 -27.27 -9.87
N ASN A 15 19.31 -26.21 -9.10
CA ASN A 15 18.37 -26.27 -7.98
C ASN A 15 16.97 -26.73 -8.45
N LEU A 16 16.47 -26.16 -9.56
CA LEU A 16 15.21 -26.58 -10.15
C LEU A 16 15.22 -28.07 -10.58
N THR A 17 16.33 -28.53 -11.17
CA THR A 17 16.48 -29.93 -11.56
C THR A 17 16.45 -30.85 -10.36
N GLU A 18 17.08 -30.49 -9.25
CA GLU A 18 17.02 -31.22 -7.98
C GLU A 18 15.60 -31.28 -7.42
N ILE A 19 14.88 -30.17 -7.41
CA ILE A 19 13.47 -30.08 -6.97
C ILE A 19 12.61 -31.03 -7.80
N PHE A 20 12.74 -31.03 -9.12
CA PHE A 20 11.99 -31.90 -10.01
C PHE A 20 12.36 -33.38 -9.84
N SER A 21 13.63 -33.70 -9.59
CA SER A 21 14.06 -35.08 -9.30
C SER A 21 13.39 -35.62 -8.05
N HIS A 22 13.40 -34.85 -6.95
CA HIS A 22 12.71 -35.22 -5.70
C HIS A 22 11.21 -35.43 -5.89
N TYR A 23 10.56 -34.62 -6.73
CA TYR A 23 9.15 -34.78 -7.05
C TYR A 23 8.90 -36.03 -7.91
N THR A 24 9.79 -36.32 -8.86
CA THR A 24 9.68 -37.50 -9.72
C THR A 24 9.79 -38.81 -8.92
N ASP A 25 10.61 -38.80 -7.87
CA ASP A 25 10.78 -39.91 -6.95
C ASP A 25 9.54 -40.13 -6.02
N ASP A 26 8.82 -39.05 -5.72
CA ASP A 26 7.63 -39.09 -4.86
C ASP A 26 6.59 -38.03 -5.29
N LEU A 27 5.63 -38.44 -6.11
CA LEU A 27 4.58 -37.56 -6.63
C LEU A 27 3.66 -36.94 -5.55
N THR A 28 3.67 -37.47 -4.32
CA THR A 28 2.89 -36.91 -3.21
C THR A 28 3.47 -35.53 -2.73
N LYS A 29 4.71 -35.23 -3.09
CA LYS A 29 5.41 -33.96 -2.74
C LYS A 29 5.12 -32.81 -3.67
N PHE A 30 3.98 -32.78 -4.33
CA PHE A 30 3.62 -31.73 -5.29
C PHE A 30 3.69 -30.32 -4.66
N ALA A 31 3.20 -30.15 -3.42
CA ALA A 31 3.24 -28.85 -2.72
C ALA A 31 4.67 -28.39 -2.44
N GLU A 32 5.58 -29.30 -2.05
CA GLU A 32 6.99 -28.99 -1.84
C GLU A 32 7.68 -28.56 -3.14
N MET A 33 7.35 -29.25 -4.25
CA MET A 33 7.85 -28.85 -5.58
C MET A 33 7.41 -27.43 -5.95
N VAL A 34 6.11 -27.09 -5.81
CA VAL A 34 5.59 -25.76 -6.11
C VAL A 34 6.28 -24.71 -5.25
N TYR A 35 6.42 -24.96 -3.94
CA TYR A 35 7.14 -24.05 -3.03
C TYR A 35 8.60 -23.86 -3.45
N GLY A 36 9.31 -24.92 -3.75
CA GLY A 36 10.71 -24.87 -4.18
C GLY A 36 10.91 -24.08 -5.48
N VAL A 37 10.06 -24.32 -6.48
CA VAL A 37 10.08 -23.57 -7.75
C VAL A 37 9.80 -22.09 -7.50
N THR A 38 8.77 -21.77 -6.71
CA THR A 38 8.43 -20.37 -6.36
C THR A 38 9.63 -19.69 -5.69
N LYS A 39 10.27 -20.36 -4.75
CA LYS A 39 11.43 -19.80 -4.03
C LYS A 39 12.61 -19.51 -4.98
N GLU A 40 12.94 -20.41 -5.90
CA GLU A 40 14.05 -20.20 -6.85
C GLU A 40 13.75 -19.08 -7.87
N VAL A 41 12.51 -18.99 -8.35
CA VAL A 41 12.10 -17.94 -9.28
C VAL A 41 12.05 -16.59 -8.58
N THR A 42 11.58 -16.55 -7.32
CA THR A 42 11.58 -15.32 -6.50
C THR A 42 13.00 -14.81 -6.27
N LYS A 43 13.97 -15.68 -5.96
CA LYS A 43 15.38 -15.28 -5.84
C LYS A 43 15.92 -14.65 -7.12
N LEU A 44 15.63 -15.22 -8.27
CA LEU A 44 15.99 -14.62 -9.55
C LEU A 44 15.39 -13.22 -9.69
N GLY A 45 14.10 -13.08 -9.41
CA GLY A 45 13.40 -11.78 -9.48
C GLY A 45 14.05 -10.72 -8.60
N LEU A 46 14.33 -11.05 -7.33
CA LEU A 46 15.01 -10.15 -6.39
C LEU A 46 16.42 -9.75 -6.90
N SER A 47 17.24 -10.74 -7.33
CA SER A 47 18.59 -10.46 -7.85
C SER A 47 18.58 -9.59 -9.12
N LEU A 48 17.56 -9.73 -9.97
CA LEU A 48 17.41 -8.87 -11.16
C LEU A 48 17.09 -7.43 -10.76
N ILE A 49 16.23 -7.23 -9.77
CA ILE A 49 15.88 -5.89 -9.27
C ILE A 49 17.13 -5.24 -8.63
N GLU A 50 17.86 -5.95 -7.79
CA GLU A 50 19.10 -5.48 -7.16
C GLU A 50 20.15 -5.06 -8.23
N GLU A 51 20.39 -5.91 -9.21
CA GLU A 51 21.35 -5.66 -10.29
C GLU A 51 20.97 -4.42 -11.12
N GLU A 52 19.67 -4.24 -11.42
CA GLU A 52 19.18 -3.09 -12.18
C GLU A 52 19.34 -1.79 -11.38
N LEU A 53 18.99 -1.80 -10.10
CA LEU A 53 19.15 -0.62 -9.23
C LEU A 53 20.64 -0.23 -9.09
N GLU A 54 21.52 -1.20 -8.88
CA GLU A 54 22.96 -0.94 -8.80
C GLU A 54 23.55 -0.47 -10.14
N SER A 55 23.04 -1.01 -11.25
CA SER A 55 23.43 -0.58 -12.60
C SER A 55 23.02 0.86 -12.86
N TYR A 56 21.83 1.27 -12.40
CA TYR A 56 21.37 2.64 -12.54
C TYR A 56 22.14 3.61 -11.64
N ASP A 57 22.46 3.22 -10.39
CA ASP A 57 23.32 4.01 -9.51
C ASP A 57 24.71 4.22 -10.14
N GLU A 58 25.30 3.17 -10.72
CA GLU A 58 26.57 3.26 -11.41
C GLU A 58 26.51 4.15 -12.66
N LEU A 59 25.39 4.15 -13.38
CA LEU A 59 25.15 5.07 -14.50
C LEU A 59 25.13 6.53 -14.00
N LEU A 60 24.44 6.83 -12.90
CA LEU A 60 24.44 8.16 -12.28
C LEU A 60 25.84 8.58 -11.83
N ARG A 61 26.65 7.66 -11.33
CA ARG A 61 28.03 7.93 -10.94
C ARG A 61 28.93 8.27 -12.13
N LYS A 62 28.80 7.55 -13.25
CA LYS A 62 29.61 7.73 -14.46
C LYS A 62 29.17 8.94 -15.30
N ARG A 63 27.89 9.19 -15.38
CA ARG A 63 27.29 10.20 -16.25
C ARG A 63 27.04 11.51 -15.48
N GLN A 64 28.03 12.41 -15.52
CA GLN A 64 27.94 13.72 -14.85
C GLN A 64 26.81 14.61 -15.44
N ASP A 65 26.45 14.40 -16.70
CA ASP A 65 25.34 15.10 -17.37
C ASP A 65 23.95 14.75 -16.77
N LEU A 66 23.79 13.55 -16.22
CA LEU A 66 22.55 13.12 -15.55
C LEU A 66 22.43 13.66 -14.12
N ARG A 67 23.52 14.08 -13.52
CA ARG A 67 23.58 14.59 -12.14
C ARG A 67 24.18 15.99 -12.06
N LYS A 68 23.79 16.90 -12.92
CA LYS A 68 24.32 18.27 -12.94
C LYS A 68 24.21 18.94 -11.56
N GLY A 69 25.35 19.52 -11.10
CA GLY A 69 25.43 20.16 -9.78
C GLY A 69 25.62 19.21 -8.60
N TRP A 70 25.50 17.92 -8.79
CA TRP A 70 25.65 16.89 -7.74
C TRP A 70 27.01 16.22 -7.76
N TYR A 71 27.62 16.12 -6.59
CA TYR A 71 28.94 15.50 -6.38
C TYR A 71 28.80 14.26 -5.51
N ILE A 72 29.60 13.24 -5.78
CA ILE A 72 29.63 11.99 -5.04
C ILE A 72 30.26 12.23 -3.67
N GLU A 73 29.59 11.83 -2.60
CA GLU A 73 30.10 11.86 -1.23
C GLU A 73 30.53 10.47 -0.76
N ARG A 74 29.63 9.51 -0.81
CA ARG A 74 29.87 8.14 -0.35
C ARG A 74 28.92 7.16 -1.03
N ARG A 75 29.15 5.87 -0.81
CA ARG A 75 28.27 4.79 -1.22
C ARG A 75 27.81 4.03 0.01
N ASP A 76 26.50 3.82 0.15
CA ASP A 76 25.89 3.15 1.28
C ASP A 76 25.04 1.97 0.79
N GLU A 77 24.99 0.91 1.58
CA GLU A 77 24.10 -0.23 1.38
C GLU A 77 22.76 0.04 2.03
N THR A 78 21.68 -0.38 1.41
CA THR A 78 20.31 -0.22 1.92
C THR A 78 19.49 -1.48 1.67
N LYS A 79 18.43 -1.64 2.47
CA LYS A 79 17.45 -2.70 2.32
C LYS A 79 16.10 -2.08 2.09
N LEU A 80 15.35 -2.66 1.16
CA LEU A 80 13.99 -2.26 0.81
C LEU A 80 13.12 -3.49 0.70
N LEU A 81 12.00 -3.52 1.40
CA LEU A 81 11.00 -4.56 1.27
C LEU A 81 10.10 -4.25 0.07
N THR A 82 10.07 -5.14 -0.90
CA THR A 82 9.16 -5.10 -2.06
C THR A 82 8.06 -6.16 -1.91
N SER A 83 7.02 -6.10 -2.72
CA SER A 83 5.98 -7.14 -2.75
C SER A 83 6.52 -8.54 -3.09
N LEU A 84 7.69 -8.61 -3.72
CA LEU A 84 8.38 -9.87 -4.02
C LEU A 84 9.19 -10.40 -2.82
N GLY A 85 9.79 -9.51 -2.03
CA GLY A 85 10.65 -9.80 -0.90
C GLY A 85 11.63 -8.67 -0.61
N GLU A 86 12.52 -8.85 0.38
CA GLU A 86 13.55 -7.86 0.72
C GLU A 86 14.68 -7.91 -0.31
N ILE A 87 15.04 -6.73 -0.86
CA ILE A 87 16.20 -6.49 -1.68
C ILE A 87 17.26 -5.73 -0.90
N CYS A 88 18.54 -5.97 -1.24
CA CYS A 88 19.69 -5.29 -0.66
C CYS A 88 20.57 -4.74 -1.78
N TYR A 89 20.69 -3.44 -1.88
CA TYR A 89 21.43 -2.79 -2.95
C TYR A 89 22.27 -1.61 -2.44
N SER A 90 23.32 -1.28 -3.19
CA SER A 90 24.17 -0.14 -2.90
C SER A 90 23.69 1.09 -3.66
N ARG A 91 23.67 2.24 -2.98
CA ARG A 91 23.30 3.52 -3.56
C ARG A 91 24.27 4.63 -3.17
N THR A 92 24.43 5.61 -4.04
CA THR A 92 25.37 6.72 -3.85
C THR A 92 24.69 7.92 -3.22
N TYR A 93 25.30 8.44 -2.15
CA TYR A 93 24.92 9.69 -1.52
C TYR A 93 25.59 10.86 -2.24
N PHE A 94 24.82 11.84 -2.67
CA PHE A 94 25.29 12.99 -3.42
C PHE A 94 25.08 14.28 -2.63
N HIS A 95 25.93 15.25 -2.92
CA HIS A 95 25.89 16.61 -2.41
C HIS A 95 25.78 17.61 -3.56
N ASN A 96 24.82 18.53 -3.48
CA ASN A 96 24.70 19.64 -4.39
C ASN A 96 25.37 20.88 -3.79
N LYS A 97 26.47 21.34 -4.41
CA LYS A 97 27.24 22.47 -3.90
C LYS A 97 26.54 23.83 -4.06
N GLU A 98 25.59 23.94 -4.97
CA GLU A 98 24.86 25.19 -5.21
C GLU A 98 23.75 25.39 -4.18
N THR A 99 23.01 24.30 -3.88
CA THR A 99 21.87 24.34 -2.94
C THR A 99 22.25 23.93 -1.52
N GLY A 100 23.38 23.26 -1.32
CA GLY A 100 23.78 22.65 -0.06
C GLY A 100 23.01 21.36 0.30
N GLU A 101 22.20 20.85 -0.60
CA GLU A 101 21.34 19.69 -0.40
C GLU A 101 22.13 18.39 -0.49
N TYR A 102 21.74 17.39 0.31
CA TYR A 102 22.26 16.04 0.28
C TYR A 102 21.14 15.04 0.03
N CYS A 103 21.30 14.12 -0.91
CA CYS A 103 20.33 13.06 -1.14
C CYS A 103 20.90 11.83 -1.83
N TYR A 104 20.15 10.73 -1.82
CA TYR A 104 20.34 9.60 -2.71
C TYR A 104 19.54 9.86 -3.98
N LEU A 105 20.22 10.20 -5.09
CA LEU A 105 19.54 10.50 -6.34
C LEU A 105 18.72 9.34 -6.87
N LEU A 106 19.19 8.10 -6.65
CA LEU A 106 18.47 6.89 -7.03
C LEU A 106 17.10 6.82 -6.32
N ASP A 107 17.07 7.03 -5.01
CA ASP A 107 15.82 7.01 -4.24
C ASP A 107 14.84 8.09 -4.71
N ARG A 108 15.37 9.29 -4.94
CA ARG A 108 14.56 10.42 -5.43
C ARG A 108 13.95 10.14 -6.80
N LEU A 109 14.68 9.47 -7.70
CA LEU A 109 14.17 9.08 -9.02
C LEU A 109 13.12 7.97 -8.95
N MET A 110 13.22 7.09 -7.96
CA MET A 110 12.22 6.05 -7.67
C MET A 110 11.00 6.58 -6.89
N GLY A 111 10.99 7.85 -6.49
CA GLY A 111 9.93 8.40 -5.65
C GLY A 111 9.96 7.91 -4.19
N LEU A 112 11.07 7.30 -3.74
CA LEU A 112 11.21 6.85 -2.36
C LEU A 112 11.44 8.02 -1.42
N GLU A 113 10.68 8.07 -0.35
CA GLU A 113 10.89 9.00 0.74
C GLU A 113 12.20 8.73 1.49
N SER A 114 12.69 9.77 2.18
CA SER A 114 13.88 9.61 3.02
C SER A 114 13.65 8.54 4.08
N HIS A 115 14.57 7.58 4.16
CA HIS A 115 14.51 6.43 5.07
C HIS A 115 13.38 5.42 4.80
N ALA A 116 12.73 5.44 3.64
CA ALA A 116 11.78 4.41 3.24
C ALA A 116 12.41 3.02 3.33
N ARG A 117 11.69 2.07 3.94
CA ARG A 117 12.08 0.67 4.12
C ARG A 117 11.15 -0.28 3.40
N ILE A 118 10.04 0.23 2.90
CA ILE A 118 8.99 -0.52 2.22
C ILE A 118 8.70 0.24 0.92
N SER A 119 8.64 -0.47 -0.17
CA SER A 119 8.32 0.09 -1.48
C SER A 119 6.81 0.29 -1.64
N GLU A 120 6.40 1.12 -2.58
CA GLU A 120 5.00 1.46 -2.83
C GLU A 120 4.15 0.21 -3.16
N ASP A 121 4.67 -0.73 -3.92
CA ASP A 121 3.99 -1.98 -4.27
C ASP A 121 3.77 -2.89 -3.04
N ALA A 122 4.74 -2.96 -2.12
CA ALA A 122 4.58 -3.67 -0.87
C ALA A 122 3.62 -2.94 0.09
N GLU A 123 3.65 -1.60 0.12
CA GLU A 123 2.69 -0.81 0.91
C GLU A 123 1.25 -1.01 0.44
N ALA A 124 1.01 -0.96 -0.87
CA ALA A 124 -0.31 -1.23 -1.44
C ALA A 124 -0.84 -2.61 -1.00
N ARG A 125 -0.02 -3.65 -1.12
CA ARG A 125 -0.39 -5.01 -0.69
C ARG A 125 -0.67 -5.11 0.80
N ILE A 126 0.14 -4.45 1.64
CA ILE A 126 -0.06 -4.39 3.09
C ILE A 126 -1.39 -3.74 3.44
N LEU A 127 -1.70 -2.62 2.78
CA LEU A 127 -2.90 -1.84 3.05
C LEU A 127 -4.16 -2.56 2.59
N GLU A 128 -4.17 -3.15 1.39
CA GLU A 128 -5.27 -3.98 0.88
C GLU A 128 -5.62 -5.10 1.87
N GLU A 129 -4.64 -5.90 2.26
CA GLU A 129 -4.85 -7.00 3.21
C GLU A 129 -5.27 -6.50 4.59
N ALA A 130 -4.73 -5.37 5.06
CA ALA A 130 -5.05 -4.81 6.38
C ALA A 130 -6.49 -4.32 6.47
N VAL A 131 -7.01 -3.74 5.40
CA VAL A 131 -8.41 -3.27 5.31
C VAL A 131 -9.38 -4.45 5.29
N GLU A 132 -9.07 -5.50 4.54
CA GLU A 132 -9.95 -6.67 4.43
C GLU A 132 -9.89 -7.60 5.66
N SER A 133 -8.81 -7.55 6.44
CA SER A 133 -8.63 -8.52 7.52
C SER A 133 -8.11 -7.92 8.84
N SER A 134 -6.83 -7.61 8.96
CA SER A 134 -6.22 -7.00 10.15
C SER A 134 -4.79 -6.51 9.88
N TYR A 135 -4.31 -5.57 10.71
CA TYR A 135 -2.92 -5.09 10.66
C TYR A 135 -1.88 -6.21 10.73
N ARG A 136 -2.16 -7.25 11.54
CA ARG A 136 -1.25 -8.39 11.66
C ARG A 136 -1.17 -9.19 10.37
N LYS A 137 -2.30 -9.46 9.71
CA LYS A 137 -2.33 -10.18 8.44
C LYS A 137 -1.74 -9.34 7.31
N GLY A 138 -2.03 -8.02 7.27
CA GLY A 138 -1.37 -7.11 6.34
C GLY A 138 0.16 -7.18 6.45
N GLY A 139 0.70 -7.23 7.67
CA GLY A 139 2.13 -7.37 7.90
C GLY A 139 2.71 -8.74 7.49
N ILE A 140 2.00 -9.83 7.74
CA ILE A 140 2.41 -11.20 7.36
C ILE A 140 2.40 -11.37 5.83
N ASN A 141 1.42 -10.80 5.15
CA ASN A 141 1.22 -10.92 3.71
C ASN A 141 1.87 -9.77 2.90
N ALA A 142 2.80 -9.04 3.52
CA ALA A 142 3.48 -7.89 2.91
C ALA A 142 4.20 -8.24 1.60
N CYS A 143 4.75 -9.45 1.49
CA CYS A 143 5.45 -9.92 0.30
C CYS A 143 5.23 -11.41 0.04
N ILE A 144 5.67 -11.87 -1.12
CA ILE A 144 5.68 -13.30 -1.47
C ILE A 144 6.75 -14.06 -0.67
N GLY A 145 7.83 -13.36 -0.25
CA GLY A 145 8.91 -13.89 0.57
C GLY A 145 8.48 -14.19 2.01
N GLU A 146 9.47 -14.51 2.84
CA GLU A 146 9.27 -14.87 4.26
C GLU A 146 9.33 -13.64 5.20
N GLN A 147 9.56 -12.44 4.65
CA GLN A 147 9.67 -11.22 5.43
C GLN A 147 8.30 -10.72 5.87
N GLU A 148 8.24 -10.28 7.12
CA GLU A 148 7.02 -9.75 7.73
C GLU A 148 7.22 -8.30 8.18
N VAL A 149 6.15 -7.53 8.13
CA VAL A 149 6.09 -6.17 8.69
C VAL A 149 5.33 -6.18 10.01
N SER A 150 5.78 -5.42 10.99
CA SER A 150 5.10 -5.36 12.27
C SER A 150 3.70 -4.75 12.15
N LYS A 151 2.75 -5.24 12.95
CA LYS A 151 1.38 -4.71 12.97
C LYS A 151 1.35 -3.22 13.34
N GLU A 152 2.29 -2.73 14.13
CA GLU A 152 2.43 -1.32 14.49
C GLU A 152 2.83 -0.48 13.28
N THR A 153 3.73 -0.99 12.44
CA THR A 153 4.11 -0.33 11.18
C THR A 153 2.92 -0.25 10.22
N VAL A 154 2.16 -1.34 10.07
CA VAL A 154 0.96 -1.37 9.23
C VAL A 154 -0.08 -0.37 9.75
N MET A 155 -0.35 -0.37 11.05
CA MET A 155 -1.25 0.59 11.69
C MET A 155 -0.82 2.04 11.43
N ASN A 156 0.46 2.35 11.66
CA ASN A 156 0.96 3.70 11.45
C ASN A 156 0.82 4.14 9.99
N LYS A 157 1.14 3.25 9.03
CA LYS A 157 0.97 3.56 7.60
C LYS A 157 -0.50 3.83 7.25
N LEU A 158 -1.43 3.01 7.73
CA LEU A 158 -2.85 3.23 7.48
C LEU A 158 -3.34 4.56 8.08
N HIS A 159 -2.87 4.91 9.28
CA HIS A 159 -3.27 6.15 9.96
C HIS A 159 -2.64 7.42 9.36
N THR A 160 -1.60 7.27 8.56
CA THR A 160 -0.95 8.40 7.85
C THR A 160 -1.45 8.57 6.41
N LEU A 161 -2.37 7.74 5.95
CA LEU A 161 -2.96 7.90 4.63
C LEU A 161 -3.75 9.21 4.57
N GLU A 162 -3.40 10.04 3.62
CA GLU A 162 -4.18 11.20 3.24
C GLU A 162 -5.03 10.83 2.04
N PHE A 163 -6.34 10.90 2.20
CA PHE A 163 -7.26 10.70 1.10
C PHE A 163 -7.40 12.02 0.33
N PRO A 164 -7.22 12.00 -1.00
CA PRO A 164 -7.42 13.21 -1.78
C PRO A 164 -8.86 13.70 -1.59
N LEU A 165 -9.01 14.99 -1.36
CA LEU A 165 -10.31 15.63 -1.41
C LEU A 165 -10.87 15.41 -2.82
N LEU A 166 -12.10 14.94 -2.92
CA LEU A 166 -12.75 14.77 -4.21
C LEU A 166 -12.88 16.13 -4.86
N GLU A 167 -12.32 16.26 -6.07
CA GLU A 167 -12.55 17.47 -6.86
C GLU A 167 -14.04 17.57 -7.20
N PRO A 168 -14.66 18.75 -7.02
CA PRO A 168 -16.04 18.95 -7.43
C PRO A 168 -16.19 18.64 -8.92
N LEU A 169 -17.30 18.01 -9.30
CA LEU A 169 -17.57 17.69 -10.68
C LEU A 169 -17.60 18.99 -11.51
N LYS A 170 -16.97 18.98 -12.67
CA LYS A 170 -16.95 20.13 -13.58
C LYS A 170 -18.33 20.55 -14.08
N GLU A 171 -19.27 19.59 -14.13
CA GLU A 171 -20.66 19.78 -14.52
C GLU A 171 -21.55 19.05 -13.53
N LYS A 172 -22.60 19.72 -13.07
CA LYS A 172 -23.59 19.10 -12.17
C LYS A 172 -24.36 18.00 -12.89
N ARG A 173 -24.60 16.93 -12.17
CA ARG A 173 -25.35 15.77 -12.69
C ARG A 173 -26.85 16.01 -12.58
N ARG A 174 -27.59 15.54 -13.60
CA ARG A 174 -29.05 15.49 -13.59
C ARG A 174 -29.49 14.05 -13.35
N VAL A 175 -30.12 13.80 -12.21
CA VAL A 175 -30.65 12.49 -11.85
C VAL A 175 -32.11 12.62 -11.47
N SER A 176 -32.88 11.58 -11.70
CA SER A 176 -34.32 11.59 -11.33
C SER A 176 -34.58 11.28 -9.86
N ARG A 177 -33.57 10.69 -9.18
CA ARG A 177 -33.61 10.31 -7.77
C ARG A 177 -32.20 10.30 -7.23
N LEU A 178 -32.09 10.60 -5.96
CA LEU A 178 -30.87 10.46 -5.17
C LEU A 178 -31.23 9.70 -3.90
N TYR A 179 -30.46 8.70 -3.58
CA TYR A 179 -30.65 7.88 -2.40
C TYR A 179 -29.61 8.28 -1.36
N ILE A 180 -30.02 8.36 -0.11
CA ILE A 180 -29.16 8.67 1.02
C ILE A 180 -29.44 7.61 2.08
N ASP A 181 -28.43 6.84 2.43
CA ASP A 181 -28.48 5.90 3.55
C ASP A 181 -27.53 6.39 4.65
N ALA A 182 -27.96 6.26 5.89
CA ALA A 182 -27.17 6.65 7.07
C ALA A 182 -27.18 5.52 8.08
N ASP A 183 -26.00 5.20 8.61
CA ASP A 183 -25.81 4.17 9.62
C ASP A 183 -24.82 4.62 10.69
N GLU A 184 -24.86 4.00 11.84
CA GLU A 184 -23.92 4.22 12.94
C GLU A 184 -23.67 2.90 13.68
N ASP A 185 -22.41 2.66 14.06
CA ASP A 185 -22.04 1.46 14.79
C ASP A 185 -21.22 1.79 16.05
N HIS A 186 -21.27 0.89 17.02
CA HIS A 186 -20.54 1.00 18.26
C HIS A 186 -19.22 0.22 18.21
N VAL A 187 -18.12 0.94 18.12
CA VAL A 187 -16.77 0.35 18.11
C VAL A 187 -16.13 0.49 19.50
N SER A 188 -15.67 -0.63 20.06
CA SER A 188 -14.97 -0.64 21.34
C SER A 188 -13.59 -0.03 21.22
N LEU A 189 -13.28 0.96 22.06
CA LEU A 189 -11.95 1.55 22.13
C LEU A 189 -10.99 0.63 22.89
N GLN A 190 -9.78 0.52 22.38
CA GLN A 190 -8.67 -0.15 23.05
C GLN A 190 -7.74 0.91 23.66
N TYR A 191 -7.63 0.90 24.99
CA TYR A 191 -6.70 1.78 25.69
C TYR A 191 -5.36 1.07 25.94
N LEU A 192 -4.25 1.74 25.68
CA LEU A 192 -2.90 1.21 25.89
C LEU A 192 -2.60 0.92 27.37
N GLU A 193 -3.15 1.72 28.29
CA GLU A 193 -2.86 1.63 29.71
C GLU A 193 -3.92 0.90 30.55
N LYS A 194 -5.16 0.83 30.08
CA LYS A 194 -6.25 0.13 30.75
C LYS A 194 -7.14 -0.54 29.71
N LYS A 195 -7.38 -1.85 29.88
CA LYS A 195 -8.51 -2.48 29.20
C LYS A 195 -9.77 -1.75 29.61
N GLY A 196 -10.57 -1.36 28.62
CA GLY A 196 -11.84 -0.72 28.86
C GLY A 196 -12.69 -1.49 29.86
N ASP A 197 -13.47 -0.79 30.67
CA ASP A 197 -14.34 -1.43 31.65
C ASP A 197 -15.50 -2.14 30.92
N ILE A 198 -15.37 -3.47 30.81
CA ILE A 198 -16.38 -4.36 30.21
C ILE A 198 -17.75 -4.19 30.89
N LYS A 199 -17.78 -3.73 32.16
CA LYS A 199 -19.02 -3.47 32.91
C LYS A 199 -19.68 -2.14 32.55
N LYS A 200 -18.98 -1.26 31.81
CA LYS A 200 -19.50 0.03 31.33
C LYS A 200 -19.19 0.22 29.82
N PRO A 201 -19.74 -0.62 28.96
CA PRO A 201 -19.38 -0.61 27.52
C PRO A 201 -19.65 0.74 26.86
N ARG A 202 -20.62 1.52 27.31
CA ARG A 202 -20.96 2.84 26.74
C ARG A 202 -19.90 3.92 27.01
N VAL A 203 -18.99 3.72 27.95
CA VAL A 203 -17.90 4.67 28.27
C VAL A 203 -16.65 4.40 27.42
N ASN A 204 -16.57 3.20 26.83
CA ASN A 204 -15.40 2.72 26.11
C ASN A 204 -15.70 2.48 24.62
N THR A 205 -16.71 3.12 24.08
CA THR A 205 -17.07 3.00 22.67
C THR A 205 -17.06 4.36 22.01
N VAL A 206 -16.61 4.40 20.79
CA VAL A 206 -16.85 5.47 19.82
C VAL A 206 -17.96 5.00 18.89
N MET A 207 -18.74 5.92 18.41
CA MET A 207 -19.85 5.66 17.49
C MET A 207 -19.59 6.36 16.16
N PRO A 208 -18.74 5.75 15.30
CA PRO A 208 -18.53 6.30 13.96
C PRO A 208 -19.84 6.31 13.20
N LYS A 209 -20.03 7.35 12.42
CA LYS A 209 -21.19 7.54 11.57
C LYS A 209 -20.78 7.34 10.12
N LEU A 210 -21.66 6.73 9.35
CA LEU A 210 -21.50 6.53 7.93
C LEU A 210 -22.76 7.02 7.22
N ILE A 211 -22.58 7.93 6.27
CA ILE A 211 -23.63 8.33 5.34
C ILE A 211 -23.11 8.06 3.94
N TYR A 212 -23.93 7.50 3.07
CA TYR A 212 -23.58 7.35 1.67
C TYR A 212 -24.72 7.78 0.77
N VAL A 213 -24.33 8.44 -0.31
CA VAL A 213 -25.20 9.04 -1.31
C VAL A 213 -24.96 8.34 -2.63
N TYR A 214 -26.00 7.84 -3.29
CA TYR A 214 -25.89 7.11 -4.55
C TYR A 214 -27.07 7.35 -5.47
N GLU A 215 -26.86 7.14 -6.77
CA GLU A 215 -27.83 7.45 -7.82
C GLU A 215 -28.77 6.29 -8.10
N ASP A 216 -28.29 5.04 -8.03
CA ASP A 216 -29.07 3.84 -8.35
C ASP A 216 -28.38 2.58 -7.76
N VAL A 217 -29.01 1.44 -7.93
CA VAL A 217 -28.46 0.12 -7.56
C VAL A 217 -28.50 -0.78 -8.78
N ASN A 218 -27.33 -1.21 -9.25
CA ASN A 218 -27.22 -2.23 -10.28
C ASN A 218 -27.36 -3.62 -9.67
N PHE A 219 -28.17 -4.44 -10.30
CA PHE A 219 -28.36 -5.84 -9.91
C PHE A 219 -27.70 -6.73 -10.96
N ASP A 220 -26.59 -7.37 -10.60
CA ASP A 220 -25.98 -8.42 -11.41
C ASP A 220 -26.02 -9.75 -10.66
N GLY A 221 -27.05 -10.52 -10.94
CA GLY A 221 -27.32 -11.78 -10.25
C GLY A 221 -27.55 -11.60 -8.76
N SER A 222 -26.62 -12.09 -7.92
CA SER A 222 -26.67 -11.98 -6.45
C SER A 222 -25.89 -10.78 -5.89
N LYS A 223 -25.21 -10.03 -6.75
CA LYS A 223 -24.43 -8.85 -6.33
C LYS A 223 -25.23 -7.58 -6.59
N HIS A 224 -25.17 -6.69 -5.61
CA HIS A 224 -25.76 -5.35 -5.68
C HIS A 224 -24.60 -4.36 -5.68
N GLU A 225 -24.55 -3.48 -6.68
CA GLU A 225 -23.51 -2.46 -6.80
C GLU A 225 -24.18 -1.08 -6.83
N LEU A 226 -23.73 -0.19 -5.96
CA LEU A 226 -24.24 1.17 -5.88
C LEU A 226 -23.65 2.02 -7.01
N VAL A 227 -24.50 2.73 -7.73
CA VAL A 227 -24.09 3.57 -8.86
C VAL A 227 -23.68 4.94 -8.35
N ASN A 228 -22.46 5.37 -8.69
CA ASN A 228 -21.93 6.68 -8.32
C ASN A 228 -22.04 6.98 -6.82
N CYS A 229 -21.69 5.99 -6.00
CA CYS A 229 -21.77 6.09 -4.55
C CYS A 229 -20.65 6.97 -3.99
N HIS A 230 -21.02 7.90 -3.10
CA HIS A 230 -20.11 8.72 -2.34
C HIS A 230 -20.34 8.49 -0.83
N TYR A 231 -19.23 8.30 -0.08
CA TYR A 231 -19.24 7.96 1.33
C TYR A 231 -18.75 9.12 2.18
N PHE A 232 -19.48 9.40 3.26
CA PHE A 232 -19.09 10.33 4.32
C PHE A 232 -19.01 9.56 5.63
N GLY A 233 -17.91 9.58 6.31
CA GLY A 233 -17.75 8.79 7.52
C GLY A 233 -16.69 9.34 8.46
N GLY A 234 -16.89 9.15 9.76
CA GLY A 234 -15.95 9.57 10.78
C GLY A 234 -16.53 9.54 12.19
N ASP A 235 -15.72 10.02 13.13
CA ASP A 235 -16.12 10.19 14.53
C ASP A 235 -16.74 11.59 14.75
N TYR A 236 -17.97 11.73 14.37
CA TYR A 236 -18.76 12.96 14.55
C TYR A 236 -19.50 12.91 15.88
N ALA A 237 -18.85 13.34 16.95
CA ALA A 237 -19.40 13.24 18.30
C ALA A 237 -20.47 14.29 18.60
N GLY A 238 -21.58 13.84 19.23
CA GLY A 238 -22.66 14.71 19.70
C GLY A 238 -23.45 15.39 18.61
N THR A 239 -24.30 16.36 19.00
CA THR A 239 -25.24 17.04 18.08
C THR A 239 -24.52 17.93 17.08
N GLU A 240 -23.44 18.60 17.49
CA GLU A 240 -22.70 19.50 16.60
C GLU A 240 -21.93 18.71 15.53
N GLY A 241 -21.22 17.62 15.92
CA GLY A 241 -20.57 16.76 14.95
C GLY A 241 -21.56 16.13 13.96
N THR A 242 -22.76 15.74 14.43
CA THR A 242 -23.80 15.24 13.51
C THR A 242 -24.26 16.31 12.51
N LYS A 243 -24.38 17.56 12.93
CA LYS A 243 -24.70 18.66 12.01
C LYS A 243 -23.59 18.92 10.99
N GLU A 244 -22.35 18.85 11.43
CA GLU A 244 -21.16 19.00 10.57
C GLU A 244 -21.17 17.93 9.46
N LEU A 245 -21.35 16.66 9.81
CA LEU A 245 -21.47 15.56 8.85
C LEU A 245 -22.61 15.80 7.84
N TRP A 246 -23.80 16.19 8.30
CA TRP A 246 -24.91 16.49 7.40
C TRP A 246 -24.67 17.72 6.53
N GLN A 247 -23.89 18.71 7.01
CA GLN A 247 -23.49 19.85 6.21
C GLN A 247 -22.58 19.43 5.05
N GLU A 248 -21.60 18.57 5.31
CA GLU A 248 -20.73 18.01 4.27
C GLU A 248 -21.52 17.26 3.19
N VAL A 249 -22.51 16.43 3.62
CA VAL A 249 -23.42 15.74 2.69
C VAL A 249 -24.22 16.73 1.85
N PHE A 250 -24.76 17.77 2.47
CA PHE A 250 -25.57 18.78 1.80
C PHE A 250 -24.72 19.58 0.79
N ASP A 251 -23.52 19.99 1.19
CA ASP A 251 -22.58 20.72 0.33
C ASP A 251 -22.20 19.88 -0.90
N PHE A 252 -21.87 18.61 -0.71
CA PHE A 252 -21.61 17.68 -1.81
C PHE A 252 -22.79 17.56 -2.77
N ILE A 253 -24.02 17.38 -2.25
CA ILE A 253 -25.22 17.25 -3.09
C ILE A 253 -25.44 18.53 -3.89
N THR A 254 -25.30 19.69 -3.25
CA THR A 254 -25.52 20.99 -3.87
C THR A 254 -24.47 21.30 -4.95
N GLU A 255 -23.22 20.86 -4.74
CA GLU A 255 -22.12 21.04 -5.69
C GLU A 255 -22.19 20.05 -6.86
N SER A 256 -22.66 18.82 -6.61
CA SER A 256 -22.60 17.72 -7.58
C SER A 256 -23.85 17.54 -8.42
N TYR A 257 -25.02 18.03 -7.96
CA TYR A 257 -26.30 17.78 -8.61
C TYR A 257 -27.07 19.09 -8.89
N ASP A 258 -27.90 19.06 -9.94
CA ASP A 258 -28.75 20.20 -10.29
C ASP A 258 -29.88 20.40 -9.24
N GLU A 259 -30.24 21.66 -8.98
CA GLU A 259 -31.30 22.04 -8.01
C GLU A 259 -32.69 21.45 -8.32
N GLU A 260 -32.95 21.06 -9.57
CA GLU A 260 -34.22 20.42 -9.96
C GLU A 260 -34.40 19.01 -9.36
N VAL A 261 -33.35 18.46 -8.74
CA VAL A 261 -33.35 17.14 -8.06
C VAL A 261 -33.63 17.28 -6.57
N LEU A 262 -33.46 18.46 -6.03
CA LEU A 262 -33.63 18.81 -4.62
C LEU A 262 -35.04 19.37 -4.40
#